data_9e70fabaec915e3a9b30ad1c0a9c665f
#
_entry.id   9e70fabaec915e3a9b30ad1c0a9c665f
#
_cell.length_a   1.000
_cell.length_b   1.000
_cell.length_c   1.000
_cell.angle_alpha   90.00
_cell.angle_beta   90.00
_cell.angle_gamma   90.00
#
_symmetry.space_group_name_H-M   'P 1'
#
loop_
_entity.id
_entity.type
_entity.pdbx_description
1 polymer ?
#
loop_
_entity_poly.entity_id
_entity_poly.type
_entity_poly.pdbx_seq_one_letter_code
_entity_poly.pdbx_strand_id
1 'polypeptide(L)'
;MSLQECGLNRNSAGRELQPHGTAAFPCAAYEAAYTDKAADMVPWHWHEEIEIIYLKSGDAKLQIPGREYFLRKGELAVVNGGLPHSVWGQPYCELQSLVFSIFLIAGSSTTAFYQKYLQPLLACPEFTVLKNGEQEAVNSFQEAFEAIRRETFAYEFTTREQLSKLLLFCFEALKGQLSVQGNGKSADMLRIEQMLQYIQIHYAEAVSLKEIAGAADI
;
A
#
# COMPACT_ATOMS: atom_id res chain seq x y z
N MET A 1 -12.69 -2.92 -14.39
CA MET A 1 -11.69 -4.00 -14.37
C MET A 1 -10.61 -3.63 -13.40
N SER A 2 -10.40 -4.47 -12.40
CA SER A 2 -9.38 -4.23 -11.36
C SER A 2 -7.99 -4.77 -11.77
N LEU A 3 -7.91 -5.66 -12.78
CA LEU A 3 -6.67 -5.95 -13.50
C LEU A 3 -6.43 -4.83 -14.51
N GLN A 4 -5.35 -4.09 -14.34
CA GLN A 4 -5.02 -2.91 -15.14
C GLN A 4 -3.77 -3.14 -15.99
N GLU A 5 -3.65 -2.39 -17.09
CA GLU A 5 -2.44 -2.41 -17.91
C GLU A 5 -1.30 -1.65 -17.22
N CYS A 6 -0.09 -2.19 -17.31
CA CYS A 6 1.12 -1.58 -16.76
C CYS A 6 1.55 -0.38 -17.61
N GLY A 7 0.86 0.75 -17.48
CA GLY A 7 1.17 1.99 -18.18
C GLY A 7 1.52 3.09 -17.17
N LEU A 8 2.81 3.31 -16.90
CA LEU A 8 3.25 4.32 -15.93
C LEU A 8 3.12 5.72 -16.51
N ASN A 9 2.05 6.43 -16.12
CA ASN A 9 1.90 7.87 -16.35
C ASN A 9 2.34 8.63 -15.10
N ARG A 10 3.38 9.47 -15.22
CA ARG A 10 4.02 10.16 -14.09
C ARG A 10 4.11 11.66 -14.34
N ASN A 11 3.99 12.45 -13.27
CA ASN A 11 4.35 13.88 -13.34
C ASN A 11 5.88 14.09 -13.25
N SER A 12 6.30 15.35 -13.32
CA SER A 12 7.73 15.74 -13.23
C SER A 12 8.40 15.37 -11.89
N ALA A 13 7.62 15.16 -10.82
CA ALA A 13 8.10 14.74 -9.52
C ALA A 13 8.16 13.20 -9.36
N GLY A 14 7.88 12.45 -10.44
CA GLY A 14 7.86 10.99 -10.41
C GLY A 14 6.62 10.37 -9.78
N ARG A 15 5.61 11.18 -9.38
CA ARG A 15 4.36 10.66 -8.84
C ARG A 15 3.54 10.04 -9.96
N GLU A 16 3.08 8.82 -9.73
CA GLU A 16 2.15 8.15 -10.63
C GLU A 16 0.79 8.86 -10.61
N LEU A 17 0.23 9.07 -11.79
CA LEU A 17 -1.04 9.77 -11.98
C LEU A 17 -2.20 8.80 -12.27
N GLN A 18 -1.89 7.55 -12.56
CA GLN A 18 -2.91 6.54 -12.80
C GLN A 18 -3.56 6.13 -11.48
N PRO A 19 -4.90 6.15 -11.37
CA PRO A 19 -5.57 5.66 -10.17
C PRO A 19 -5.48 4.13 -10.09
N HIS A 20 -5.17 3.61 -8.90
CA HIS A 20 -5.12 2.18 -8.63
C HIS A 20 -6.50 1.67 -8.17
N GLY A 21 -7.26 1.12 -9.12
CA GLY A 21 -8.65 0.71 -8.91
C GLY A 21 -9.63 1.87 -9.04
N THR A 22 -10.68 1.85 -8.25
CA THR A 22 -11.75 2.85 -8.24
C THR A 22 -11.97 3.42 -6.84
N ALA A 23 -12.72 4.53 -6.73
CA ALA A 23 -13.09 5.07 -5.42
C ALA A 23 -13.94 4.08 -4.57
N ALA A 24 -14.71 3.20 -5.23
CA ALA A 24 -15.51 2.18 -4.56
C ALA A 24 -14.68 0.95 -4.17
N PHE A 25 -13.63 0.63 -4.93
CA PHE A 25 -12.70 -0.46 -4.67
C PHE A 25 -11.27 0.00 -5.02
N PRO A 26 -10.56 0.63 -4.07
CA PRO A 26 -9.25 1.23 -4.30
C PRO A 26 -8.14 0.17 -4.23
N CYS A 27 -8.15 -0.77 -5.18
CA CYS A 27 -7.16 -1.81 -5.37
C CYS A 27 -7.06 -2.15 -6.85
N ALA A 28 -5.83 -2.27 -7.35
CA ALA A 28 -5.53 -2.71 -8.71
C ALA A 28 -4.51 -3.85 -8.69
N ALA A 29 -4.63 -4.74 -9.66
CA ALA A 29 -3.66 -5.79 -9.93
C ALA A 29 -2.94 -5.50 -11.25
N TYR A 30 -1.65 -5.82 -11.31
CA TYR A 30 -0.81 -5.67 -12.48
C TYR A 30 0.00 -6.95 -12.71
N GLU A 31 0.20 -7.30 -13.97
CA GLU A 31 1.07 -8.41 -14.37
C GLU A 31 1.89 -7.97 -15.58
N ALA A 32 3.21 -8.09 -15.49
CA ALA A 32 4.11 -7.74 -16.57
C ALA A 32 5.43 -8.51 -16.48
N ALA A 33 6.15 -8.51 -17.61
CA ALA A 33 7.49 -9.05 -17.72
C ALA A 33 8.47 -7.90 -17.96
N TYR A 34 9.65 -7.97 -17.35
CA TYR A 34 10.68 -6.95 -17.44
C TYR A 34 12.06 -7.57 -17.62
N THR A 35 12.95 -6.78 -18.22
CA THR A 35 14.35 -7.16 -18.44
C THR A 35 15.30 -6.22 -17.70
N ASP A 36 16.61 -6.42 -17.92
CA ASP A 36 17.66 -5.53 -17.43
C ASP A 36 17.89 -4.30 -18.34
N LYS A 37 17.10 -4.16 -19.43
CA LYS A 37 17.20 -3.03 -20.35
C LYS A 37 16.44 -1.82 -19.81
N ALA A 38 17.04 -0.65 -19.92
CA ALA A 38 16.46 0.61 -19.43
C ALA A 38 15.11 0.98 -20.07
N ALA A 39 14.84 0.48 -21.29
CA ALA A 39 13.56 0.69 -21.97
C ALA A 39 12.46 -0.30 -21.54
N ASP A 40 12.81 -1.31 -20.74
CA ASP A 40 11.93 -2.44 -20.40
C ASP A 40 12.08 -2.76 -18.91
N MET A 41 11.75 -1.79 -18.07
CA MET A 41 11.82 -1.86 -16.61
C MET A 41 10.66 -1.03 -16.02
N VAL A 42 10.36 -1.23 -14.73
CA VAL A 42 9.52 -0.29 -13.97
C VAL A 42 10.40 0.90 -13.56
N PRO A 43 10.25 2.07 -14.22
CA PRO A 43 11.10 3.22 -13.91
C PRO A 43 10.79 3.82 -12.55
N TRP A 44 11.69 4.65 -12.02
CA TRP A 44 11.48 5.38 -10.77
C TRP A 44 10.14 6.12 -10.74
N HIS A 45 9.32 5.76 -9.74
CA HIS A 45 8.01 6.37 -9.48
C HIS A 45 7.66 6.22 -8.00
N TRP A 46 6.57 6.86 -7.61
CA TRP A 46 5.96 6.69 -6.29
C TRP A 46 4.45 6.96 -6.36
N HIS A 47 3.71 6.36 -5.46
CA HIS A 47 2.27 6.52 -5.24
C HIS A 47 1.96 6.43 -3.74
N GLU A 48 0.77 6.84 -3.32
CA GLU A 48 0.39 6.88 -1.90
C GLU A 48 -0.02 5.52 -1.34
N GLU A 49 -0.34 4.59 -2.22
CA GLU A 49 -0.82 3.26 -1.90
C GLU A 49 0.32 2.35 -1.45
N ILE A 50 -0.03 1.25 -0.75
CA ILE A 50 0.88 0.14 -0.51
C ILE A 50 0.94 -0.70 -1.78
N GLU A 51 2.13 -1.14 -2.17
CA GLU A 51 2.33 -2.12 -3.22
C GLU A 51 2.89 -3.41 -2.67
N ILE A 52 2.33 -4.55 -3.12
CA ILE A 52 2.89 -5.87 -2.86
C ILE A 52 3.30 -6.46 -4.21
N ILE A 53 4.59 -6.70 -4.37
CA ILE A 53 5.20 -7.25 -5.58
C ILE A 53 5.48 -8.74 -5.33
N TYR A 54 5.02 -9.60 -6.22
CA TYR A 54 5.31 -11.04 -6.24
C TYR A 54 6.14 -11.40 -7.46
N LEU A 55 7.24 -12.10 -7.28
CA LEU A 55 8.07 -12.57 -8.38
C LEU A 55 7.64 -13.97 -8.83
N LYS A 56 6.91 -14.02 -9.94
CA LYS A 56 6.36 -15.24 -10.52
C LYS A 56 7.44 -16.10 -11.20
N SER A 57 8.39 -15.45 -11.89
CA SER A 57 9.52 -16.13 -12.51
C SER A 57 10.74 -15.20 -12.66
N GLY A 58 11.93 -15.81 -12.84
CA GLY A 58 13.19 -15.09 -12.95
C GLY A 58 13.64 -14.47 -11.64
N ASP A 59 14.54 -13.49 -11.74
CA ASP A 59 15.05 -12.68 -10.63
C ASP A 59 14.80 -11.19 -10.91
N ALA A 60 14.61 -10.39 -9.88
CA ALA A 60 14.40 -8.96 -10.00
C ALA A 60 15.20 -8.17 -8.97
N LYS A 61 15.54 -6.94 -9.35
CA LYS A 61 16.14 -5.95 -8.46
C LYS A 61 15.11 -4.84 -8.20
N LEU A 62 14.66 -4.73 -6.95
CA LEU A 62 13.87 -3.61 -6.46
C LEU A 62 14.81 -2.57 -5.87
N GLN A 63 14.72 -1.34 -6.34
CA GLN A 63 15.52 -0.22 -5.85
C GLN A 63 14.65 0.81 -5.14
N ILE A 64 15.14 1.32 -4.03
CA ILE A 64 14.64 2.51 -3.33
C ILE A 64 15.81 3.48 -3.12
N PRO A 65 15.60 4.73 -2.73
CA PRO A 65 16.70 5.65 -2.45
C PRO A 65 17.69 5.07 -1.42
N GLY A 66 18.93 4.88 -1.87
CA GLY A 66 20.03 4.39 -1.02
C GLY A 66 20.05 2.90 -0.73
N ARG A 67 19.12 2.09 -1.25
CA ARG A 67 19.08 0.64 -1.00
C ARG A 67 18.61 -0.15 -2.22
N GLU A 68 19.04 -1.40 -2.29
CA GLU A 68 18.63 -2.38 -3.31
C GLU A 68 18.22 -3.70 -2.64
N TYR A 69 17.18 -4.34 -3.17
CA TYR A 69 16.67 -5.63 -2.74
C TYR A 69 16.63 -6.57 -3.93
N PHE A 70 17.20 -7.76 -3.76
CA PHE A 70 17.12 -8.81 -4.78
C PHE A 70 15.95 -9.74 -4.43
N LEU A 71 15.04 -9.88 -5.37
CA LEU A 71 13.90 -10.78 -5.30
C LEU A 71 14.17 -11.99 -6.19
N ARG A 72 13.83 -13.16 -5.69
CA ARG A 72 13.86 -14.43 -6.41
C ARG A 72 12.46 -14.94 -6.65
N LYS A 73 12.32 -15.83 -7.62
CA LYS A 73 11.07 -16.52 -7.87
C LYS A 73 10.44 -17.02 -6.57
N GLY A 74 9.16 -16.72 -6.37
CA GLY A 74 8.38 -17.12 -5.19
C GLY A 74 8.46 -16.13 -4.02
N GLU A 75 9.27 -15.08 -4.10
CA GLU A 75 9.36 -14.08 -3.04
C GLU A 75 8.42 -12.90 -3.27
N LEU A 76 8.00 -12.31 -2.16
CA LEU A 76 7.21 -11.09 -2.09
C LEU A 76 8.08 -9.92 -1.61
N ALA A 77 7.77 -8.72 -2.08
CA ALA A 77 8.20 -7.48 -1.44
C ALA A 77 6.98 -6.59 -1.19
N VAL A 78 6.85 -6.09 0.03
CA VAL A 78 5.85 -5.07 0.37
C VAL A 78 6.54 -3.72 0.39
N VAL A 79 6.08 -2.79 -0.42
CA VAL A 79 6.59 -1.42 -0.52
C VAL A 79 5.58 -0.48 0.13
N ASN A 80 6.03 0.31 1.11
CA ASN A 80 5.17 1.26 1.80
C ASN A 80 4.78 2.44 0.88
N GLY A 81 3.62 3.03 1.13
CA GLY A 81 3.14 4.19 0.37
C GLY A 81 4.07 5.41 0.46
N GLY A 82 4.11 6.19 -0.62
CA GLY A 82 4.94 7.38 -0.73
C GLY A 82 6.43 7.14 -0.96
N LEU A 83 6.87 5.87 -1.05
CA LEU A 83 8.27 5.52 -1.23
C LEU A 83 8.63 5.48 -2.72
N PRO A 84 9.59 6.30 -3.21
CA PRO A 84 10.11 6.16 -4.57
C PRO A 84 10.78 4.81 -4.77
N HIS A 85 10.42 4.11 -5.84
CA HIS A 85 10.97 2.80 -6.15
C HIS A 85 11.04 2.53 -7.65
N SER A 86 11.83 1.54 -8.04
CA SER A 86 11.95 1.01 -9.40
C SER A 86 12.21 -0.49 -9.37
N VAL A 87 11.82 -1.21 -10.44
CA VAL A 87 12.07 -2.66 -10.55
C VAL A 87 12.70 -3.01 -11.89
N TRP A 88 13.72 -3.86 -11.84
CA TRP A 88 14.47 -4.34 -13.00
C TRP A 88 14.52 -5.85 -13.03
N GLY A 89 14.33 -6.47 -14.21
CA GLY A 89 14.63 -7.88 -14.41
C GLY A 89 16.15 -8.18 -14.27
N GLN A 90 16.50 -9.39 -13.86
CA GLN A 90 17.90 -9.81 -13.69
C GLN A 90 18.16 -11.20 -14.26
N PRO A 91 18.43 -11.39 -15.55
CA PRO A 91 18.24 -10.43 -16.65
C PRO A 91 16.79 -10.29 -17.09
N TYR A 92 15.89 -11.12 -16.60
CA TYR A 92 14.47 -11.19 -16.93
C TYR A 92 13.66 -11.59 -15.70
N CYS A 93 12.46 -11.04 -15.60
CA CYS A 93 11.49 -11.46 -14.61
C CYS A 93 10.05 -11.32 -15.12
N GLU A 94 9.15 -12.14 -14.57
CA GLU A 94 7.71 -11.91 -14.58
C GLU A 94 7.26 -11.58 -13.19
N LEU A 95 6.61 -10.45 -13.02
CA LEU A 95 6.08 -10.02 -11.75
C LEU A 95 4.57 -9.79 -11.81
N GLN A 96 3.96 -9.95 -10.66
CA GLN A 96 2.60 -9.55 -10.38
C GLN A 96 2.64 -8.56 -9.24
N SER A 97 1.79 -7.52 -9.26
CA SER A 97 1.66 -6.63 -8.13
C SER A 97 0.20 -6.33 -7.80
N LEU A 98 -0.01 -6.02 -6.51
CA LEU A 98 -1.25 -5.50 -5.96
C LEU A 98 -0.96 -4.13 -5.36
N VAL A 99 -1.61 -3.10 -5.89
CA VAL A 99 -1.49 -1.72 -5.39
C VAL A 99 -2.83 -1.33 -4.79
N PHE A 100 -2.84 -0.97 -3.50
CA PHE A 100 -4.09 -0.71 -2.79
C PHE A 100 -3.98 0.38 -1.73
N SER A 101 -5.07 1.12 -1.54
CA SER A 101 -5.20 2.04 -0.43
C SER A 101 -5.32 1.28 0.88
N ILE A 102 -4.57 1.71 1.89
CA ILE A 102 -4.68 1.14 3.25
C ILE A 102 -6.12 1.26 3.80
N PHE A 103 -6.89 2.22 3.32
CA PHE A 103 -8.27 2.44 3.75
C PHE A 103 -9.24 1.39 3.20
N LEU A 104 -8.86 0.60 2.19
CA LEU A 104 -9.60 -0.61 1.80
C LEU A 104 -9.72 -1.58 2.99
N ILE A 105 -8.68 -1.67 3.80
CA ILE A 105 -8.61 -2.53 4.99
C ILE A 105 -9.11 -1.80 6.23
N ALA A 106 -8.64 -0.60 6.45
CA ALA A 106 -8.90 0.19 7.65
C ALA A 106 -10.31 0.77 7.73
N GLY A 107 -10.93 1.06 6.59
CA GLY A 107 -12.15 1.84 6.47
C GLY A 107 -11.91 3.34 6.65
N SER A 108 -11.32 3.76 7.75
CA SER A 108 -10.91 5.15 7.98
C SER A 108 -9.73 5.23 8.96
N SER A 109 -9.09 6.41 9.02
CA SER A 109 -8.01 6.69 9.98
C SER A 109 -8.48 6.78 11.43
N THR A 110 -9.78 6.93 11.67
CA THR A 110 -10.38 7.06 13.00
C THR A 110 -10.75 5.72 13.63
N THR A 111 -10.66 4.61 12.90
CA THR A 111 -10.96 3.28 13.43
C THR A 111 -9.88 2.84 14.44
N ALA A 112 -10.30 2.18 15.51
CA ALA A 112 -9.36 1.58 16.47
C ALA A 112 -8.41 0.58 15.80
N PHE A 113 -8.88 -0.09 14.75
CA PHE A 113 -8.07 -1.01 13.95
C PHE A 113 -6.92 -0.30 13.24
N TYR A 114 -7.20 0.83 12.57
CA TYR A 114 -6.15 1.65 11.94
C TYR A 114 -5.15 2.15 12.98
N GLN A 115 -5.62 2.79 14.03
CA GLN A 115 -4.78 3.44 15.05
C GLN A 115 -3.90 2.44 15.81
N LYS A 116 -4.44 1.26 16.12
CA LYS A 116 -3.75 0.26 16.94
C LYS A 116 -2.76 -0.60 16.13
N TYR A 117 -3.07 -0.91 14.88
CA TYR A 117 -2.28 -1.88 14.11
C TYR A 117 -1.64 -1.28 12.87
N LEU A 118 -2.40 -0.55 12.06
CA LEU A 118 -1.90 -0.11 10.76
C LEU A 118 -1.02 1.14 10.86
N GLN A 119 -1.41 2.12 11.65
CA GLN A 119 -0.63 3.34 11.82
C GLN A 119 0.79 3.06 12.37
N PRO A 120 0.98 2.24 13.43
CA PRO A 120 2.32 1.86 13.87
C PRO A 120 3.12 1.10 12.82
N LEU A 121 2.47 0.24 12.03
CA LEU A 121 3.11 -0.49 10.95
C LEU A 121 3.60 0.46 9.85
N LEU A 122 2.74 1.36 9.38
CA LEU A 122 3.08 2.34 8.33
C LEU A 122 4.18 3.32 8.76
N ALA A 123 4.26 3.63 10.06
CA ALA A 123 5.28 4.50 10.64
C ALA A 123 6.59 3.77 10.95
N CYS A 124 6.64 2.44 10.84
CA CYS A 124 7.82 1.64 11.12
C CYS A 124 8.85 1.79 10.00
N PRO A 125 10.09 2.24 10.26
CA PRO A 125 11.11 2.39 9.23
C PRO A 125 11.43 1.08 8.50
N GLU A 126 11.32 -0.06 9.20
CA GLU A 126 11.57 -1.38 8.65
C GLU A 126 10.45 -1.86 7.71
N PHE A 127 9.28 -1.24 7.77
CA PHE A 127 8.18 -1.47 6.82
C PHE A 127 8.36 -0.72 5.50
N THR A 128 9.41 0.06 5.34
CA THR A 128 9.71 0.77 4.07
C THR A 128 9.72 -0.21 2.90
N VAL A 129 10.51 -1.28 2.99
CA VAL A 129 10.41 -2.47 2.13
C VAL A 129 10.59 -3.71 3.00
N LEU A 130 9.57 -4.55 3.04
CA LEU A 130 9.61 -5.83 3.74
C LEU A 130 9.60 -6.97 2.72
N LYS A 131 10.71 -7.71 2.66
CA LYS A 131 10.85 -8.90 1.83
C LYS A 131 10.38 -10.13 2.59
N ASN A 132 9.56 -10.98 1.97
CA ASN A 132 9.07 -12.22 2.53
C ASN A 132 8.97 -13.32 1.47
N GLY A 133 9.25 -14.55 1.84
CA GLY A 133 9.08 -15.76 1.01
C GLY A 133 8.28 -16.85 1.71
N GLU A 134 7.59 -16.55 2.81
CA GLU A 134 6.76 -17.52 3.51
C GLU A 134 5.57 -17.96 2.66
N GLN A 135 5.34 -19.27 2.62
CA GLN A 135 4.34 -19.87 1.72
C GLN A 135 2.91 -19.37 1.99
N GLU A 136 2.56 -19.10 3.24
CA GLU A 136 1.23 -18.57 3.59
C GLU A 136 1.04 -17.15 3.06
N ALA A 137 2.05 -16.29 3.15
CA ALA A 137 2.00 -14.95 2.58
C ALA A 137 1.88 -15.01 1.05
N VAL A 138 2.65 -15.90 0.39
CA VAL A 138 2.57 -16.13 -1.05
C VAL A 138 1.19 -16.62 -1.46
N ASN A 139 0.61 -17.58 -0.73
CA ASN A 139 -0.74 -18.07 -1.00
C ASN A 139 -1.78 -16.96 -0.87
N SER A 140 -1.71 -16.15 0.19
CA SER A 140 -2.61 -15.01 0.38
C SER A 140 -2.50 -13.99 -0.75
N PHE A 141 -1.28 -13.70 -1.23
CA PHE A 141 -1.10 -12.85 -2.41
C PHE A 141 -1.76 -13.45 -3.65
N GLN A 142 -1.50 -14.72 -3.94
CA GLN A 142 -2.02 -15.39 -5.12
C GLN A 142 -3.55 -15.47 -5.11
N GLU A 143 -4.16 -15.74 -3.95
CA GLU A 143 -5.63 -15.75 -3.81
C GLU A 143 -6.23 -14.36 -4.05
N ALA A 144 -5.62 -13.29 -3.50
CA ALA A 144 -6.06 -11.92 -3.74
C ALA A 144 -5.93 -11.54 -5.21
N PHE A 145 -4.78 -11.86 -5.84
CA PHE A 145 -4.52 -11.57 -7.24
C PHE A 145 -5.51 -12.28 -8.17
N GLU A 146 -5.74 -13.58 -7.96
CA GLU A 146 -6.69 -14.37 -8.74
C GLU A 146 -8.14 -13.91 -8.55
N ALA A 147 -8.52 -13.49 -7.34
CA ALA A 147 -9.83 -12.92 -7.07
C ALA A 147 -10.06 -11.67 -7.93
N ILE A 148 -9.10 -10.74 -7.96
CA ILE A 148 -9.15 -9.53 -8.79
C ILE A 148 -9.14 -9.89 -10.28
N ARG A 149 -8.28 -10.83 -10.70
CA ARG A 149 -8.16 -11.22 -12.12
C ARG A 149 -9.45 -11.81 -12.67
N ARG A 150 -10.21 -12.56 -11.86
CA ARG A 150 -11.44 -13.23 -12.29
C ARG A 150 -12.70 -12.41 -12.09
N GLU A 151 -12.69 -11.45 -11.17
CA GLU A 151 -13.85 -10.62 -10.79
C GLU A 151 -15.13 -11.46 -10.59
N THR A 152 -15.01 -12.64 -9.96
CA THR A 152 -16.15 -13.49 -9.63
C THR A 152 -16.97 -12.86 -8.49
N PHE A 153 -18.18 -13.37 -8.25
CA PHE A 153 -19.03 -12.86 -7.16
C PHE A 153 -18.27 -12.77 -5.84
N ALA A 154 -18.33 -11.62 -5.18
CA ALA A 154 -17.69 -11.31 -3.89
C ALA A 154 -16.15 -11.31 -3.93
N TYR A 155 -15.51 -11.08 -5.08
CA TYR A 155 -14.05 -10.99 -5.19
C TYR A 155 -13.47 -9.89 -4.29
N GLU A 156 -14.20 -8.82 -4.03
CA GLU A 156 -13.80 -7.74 -3.12
C GLU A 156 -13.62 -8.24 -1.68
N PHE A 157 -14.49 -9.15 -1.23
CA PHE A 157 -14.34 -9.80 0.09
C PHE A 157 -13.07 -10.63 0.15
N THR A 158 -12.86 -11.51 -0.82
CA THR A 158 -11.67 -12.36 -0.90
C THR A 158 -10.40 -11.51 -0.93
N THR A 159 -10.36 -10.50 -1.79
CA THR A 159 -9.21 -9.59 -1.89
C THR A 159 -8.92 -8.90 -0.56
N ARG A 160 -9.94 -8.31 0.07
CA ARG A 160 -9.79 -7.62 1.35
C ARG A 160 -9.33 -8.56 2.46
N GLU A 161 -9.86 -9.78 2.52
CA GLU A 161 -9.45 -10.79 3.49
C GLU A 161 -7.97 -11.14 3.33
N GLN A 162 -7.54 -11.44 2.11
CA GLN A 162 -6.17 -11.86 1.85
C GLN A 162 -5.17 -10.71 2.05
N LEU A 163 -5.49 -9.48 1.64
CA LEU A 163 -4.68 -8.31 1.93
C LEU A 163 -4.59 -8.05 3.44
N SER A 164 -5.66 -8.28 4.21
CA SER A 164 -5.63 -8.18 5.67
C SER A 164 -4.69 -9.20 6.30
N LYS A 165 -4.67 -10.44 5.80
CA LYS A 165 -3.71 -11.47 6.23
C LYS A 165 -2.27 -11.05 5.90
N LEU A 166 -2.01 -10.52 4.70
CA LEU A 166 -0.69 -10.03 4.31
C LEU A 166 -0.18 -8.91 5.22
N LEU A 167 -1.05 -7.96 5.59
CA LEU A 167 -0.68 -6.91 6.54
C LEU A 167 -0.45 -7.46 7.96
N LEU A 168 -1.18 -8.50 8.37
CA LEU A 168 -0.95 -9.19 9.64
C LEU A 168 0.43 -9.89 9.64
N PHE A 169 0.83 -10.57 8.57
CA PHE A 169 2.18 -11.12 8.41
C PHE A 169 3.25 -10.04 8.56
N CYS A 170 3.06 -8.88 7.92
CA CYS A 170 3.98 -7.75 8.05
C CYS A 170 4.05 -7.26 9.50
N PHE A 171 2.90 -7.12 10.15
CA PHE A 171 2.80 -6.70 11.54
C PHE A 171 3.52 -7.67 12.48
N GLU A 172 3.31 -8.97 12.33
CA GLU A 172 3.95 -9.98 13.15
C GLU A 172 5.46 -10.06 12.93
N ALA A 173 5.91 -9.95 11.68
CA ALA A 173 7.33 -9.91 11.34
C ALA A 173 8.06 -8.71 11.98
N LEU A 174 7.37 -7.59 12.14
CA LEU A 174 7.93 -6.34 12.67
C LEU A 174 7.54 -6.05 14.12
N LYS A 175 6.77 -6.94 14.78
CA LYS A 175 6.18 -6.73 16.10
C LYS A 175 7.18 -6.26 17.17
N GLY A 176 8.43 -6.75 17.13
CA GLY A 176 9.49 -6.33 18.05
C GLY A 176 10.11 -4.96 17.75
N GLN A 177 9.84 -4.43 16.56
CA GLN A 177 10.38 -3.15 16.05
C GLN A 177 9.30 -2.08 15.99
N LEU A 178 8.02 -2.50 16.01
CA LEU A 178 6.92 -1.56 16.14
C LEU A 178 7.08 -0.88 17.48
N SER A 179 7.49 0.38 17.46
CA SER A 179 7.43 1.16 18.68
C SER A 179 6.00 1.11 19.15
N VAL A 180 5.79 0.52 20.33
CA VAL A 180 4.64 0.81 21.14
C VAL A 180 4.85 2.27 21.54
N GLN A 181 4.60 3.17 20.60
CA GLN A 181 4.37 4.56 20.92
C GLN A 181 3.09 4.52 21.76
N GLY A 182 3.32 4.29 23.05
CA GLY A 182 2.28 4.46 24.03
C GLY A 182 1.69 5.84 23.80
N ASN A 183 0.41 5.87 23.54
CA ASN A 183 -0.54 6.95 23.81
C ASN A 183 -0.10 8.41 23.61
N GLY A 184 0.78 8.69 22.66
CA GLY A 184 1.11 10.04 22.26
C GLY A 184 0.71 10.27 20.81
N LYS A 185 -0.61 10.43 20.53
CA LYS A 185 -0.99 11.11 19.28
C LYS A 185 -0.21 12.40 19.25
N SER A 186 0.49 12.72 18.14
CA SER A 186 1.07 14.05 18.01
C SER A 186 -0.05 15.08 18.21
N ALA A 187 0.26 16.24 18.80
CA ALA A 187 -0.74 17.29 18.98
C ALA A 187 -1.48 17.59 17.67
N ASP A 188 -0.79 17.54 16.54
CA ASP A 188 -1.36 17.75 15.21
C ASP A 188 -2.32 16.64 14.77
N MET A 189 -2.04 15.38 15.14
CA MET A 189 -2.95 14.27 14.84
C MET A 189 -4.24 14.38 15.66
N LEU A 190 -4.15 14.77 16.93
CA LEU A 190 -5.33 15.04 17.76
C LEU A 190 -6.17 16.18 17.19
N ARG A 191 -5.53 17.25 16.74
CA ARG A 191 -6.20 18.39 16.10
C ARG A 191 -6.93 17.98 14.82
N ILE A 192 -6.26 17.19 13.94
CA ILE A 192 -6.88 16.69 12.72
C ILE A 192 -8.11 15.83 13.03
N GLU A 193 -8.04 14.95 14.04
CA GLU A 193 -9.17 14.13 14.46
C GLU A 193 -10.33 14.98 14.99
N GLN A 194 -10.06 15.99 15.80
CA GLN A 194 -11.06 16.93 16.30
C GLN A 194 -11.73 17.70 15.15
N MET A 195 -10.96 18.18 14.17
CA MET A 195 -11.49 18.83 12.98
C MET A 195 -12.41 17.89 12.18
N LEU A 196 -11.96 16.65 11.91
CA LEU A 196 -12.73 15.67 11.16
C LEU A 196 -14.01 15.28 11.90
N GLN A 197 -13.93 15.09 13.20
CA GLN A 197 -15.12 14.80 14.03
C GLN A 197 -16.11 15.95 14.01
N TYR A 198 -15.63 17.19 14.09
CA TYR A 198 -16.50 18.37 13.99
C TYR A 198 -17.22 18.41 12.64
N ILE A 199 -16.51 18.22 11.54
CA ILE A 199 -17.07 18.16 10.19
C ILE A 199 -18.12 17.02 10.07
N GLN A 200 -17.82 15.84 10.61
CA GLN A 200 -18.74 14.69 10.57
C GLN A 200 -20.04 14.92 11.34
N ILE A 201 -19.99 15.66 12.44
CA ILE A 201 -21.19 16.00 13.24
C ILE A 201 -22.02 17.07 12.55
N HIS A 202 -21.37 18.04 11.89
CA HIS A 202 -22.01 19.23 11.33
C HIS A 202 -22.08 19.25 9.81
N TYR A 203 -21.83 18.11 9.11
CA TYR A 203 -21.75 18.05 7.65
C TYR A 203 -22.99 18.55 6.90
N ALA A 204 -24.16 18.54 7.55
CA ALA A 204 -25.41 19.03 6.99
C ALA A 204 -25.64 20.54 7.20
N GLU A 205 -24.72 21.21 7.87
CA GLU A 205 -24.78 22.63 8.22
C GLU A 205 -23.72 23.43 7.42
N ALA A 206 -23.89 24.74 7.37
CA ALA A 206 -22.83 25.60 6.81
C ALA A 206 -21.71 25.75 7.82
N VAL A 207 -20.59 25.03 7.62
CA VAL A 207 -19.43 25.04 8.52
C VAL A 207 -18.33 25.94 7.97
N SER A 208 -17.82 26.83 8.79
CA SER A 208 -16.70 27.72 8.45
C SER A 208 -15.35 27.14 8.88
N LEU A 209 -14.28 27.55 8.21
CA LEU A 209 -12.89 27.20 8.60
C LEU A 209 -12.57 27.62 10.04
N LYS A 210 -13.13 28.74 10.49
CA LYS A 210 -12.93 29.24 11.86
C LYS A 210 -13.53 28.33 12.91
N GLU A 211 -14.70 27.77 12.64
CA GLU A 211 -15.35 26.81 13.55
C GLU A 211 -14.60 25.48 13.59
N ILE A 212 -14.11 25.00 12.42
CA ILE A 212 -13.28 23.80 12.35
C ILE A 212 -11.96 24.00 13.13
N ALA A 213 -11.28 25.13 12.94
CA ALA A 213 -10.06 25.47 13.66
C ALA A 213 -10.31 25.59 15.17
N GLY A 214 -11.41 26.26 15.57
CA GLY A 214 -11.80 26.36 16.98
C GLY A 214 -12.10 25.02 17.65
N ALA A 215 -12.64 24.04 16.91
CA ALA A 215 -12.85 22.68 17.41
C ALA A 215 -11.54 21.92 17.68
N ALA A 216 -10.43 22.36 17.13
CA ALA A 216 -9.10 21.80 17.30
C ALA A 216 -8.16 22.69 18.14
N ASP A 217 -8.69 23.69 18.81
CA ASP A 217 -7.93 24.68 19.61
C ASP A 217 -6.80 25.39 18.80
N ILE A 218 -7.11 25.77 17.55
CA ILE A 218 -6.23 26.52 16.64
C ILE A 218 -6.85 27.87 16.29
#